data_9d59aa49b723ab4a7fca00d530ce15e9
#
_entry.id   9d59aa49b723ab4a7fca00d530ce15e9
#
_cell.length_a   1.000
_cell.length_b   1.000
_cell.length_c   1.000
_cell.angle_alpha   90.00
_cell.angle_beta   90.00
_cell.angle_gamma   90.00
#
_symmetry.space_group_name_H-M   'P 1'
#
loop_
_entity.id
_entity.type
_entity.pdbx_description
1 polymer ?
#
loop_
_entity_poly.entity_id
_entity_poly.type
_entity_poly.pdbx_seq_one_letter_code
_entity_poly.pdbx_strand_id
1 'polypeptide(L)'
;MPLKSLAPLSDHDAQSAGHADMPASATASESAVFAAAAPSDLQSLVDTPCRTLDVEYKSWRNLKHIEDRAELARDIAALANHGGGHIVFGFHEGTLAAEDNHPFWTDCTAEQVAAIVCTFLDPPVQCEVATLRSAIGNSHPVIRVPGHGVVPICIRQDGPLVGQARLIERGCYYTRKHAVVARGQYIGVPMPRSGRLEMPQEWAPLIRRCVRQDREALLAMIEASIEGRKQTPALAKRLEAWHAAAHAAFLVLAPLSPRAEHLTHRHYALSYGFELIGPEMLEHAQLPELLRRVVFELQPMFRGAMNMFDPPYRRAVRPRFTVDAATGDAETDFLEVAWLRDRPPTETTDFWRVSPRGFASIVRDYTEDRAGQSQQPGTRFSPNVLAREIAQLVCHARALLRFFAGVPRVSLRCEWWGLAGRELFDPETGWANRNPAVDDHRLVTLQVPAASLAQAWPDVVAQIMAPVLRVFEPDLALGPDWVRAQSAQWDAI
;
A
#
# COMPACT_ATOMS: atom_id res chain seq x y z
N MET A 1 10.61 -35.37 55.05
CA MET A 1 11.03 -34.63 56.26
C MET A 1 11.78 -33.39 55.86
N PRO A 2 11.70 -32.24 56.59
CA PRO A 2 10.53 -31.37 56.48
C PRO A 2 10.93 -29.90 56.15
N LEU A 3 9.99 -29.17 55.56
CA LEU A 3 9.47 -27.85 55.96
C LEU A 3 10.22 -26.98 56.97
N LYS A 4 10.42 -25.71 56.61
CA LYS A 4 10.26 -24.51 57.46
C LYS A 4 10.17 -23.33 56.51
N SER A 5 9.04 -22.68 56.21
CA SER A 5 8.18 -21.83 57.08
C SER A 5 8.91 -20.72 57.81
N LEU A 6 8.65 -19.47 57.35
CA LEU A 6 8.34 -18.33 58.23
C LEU A 6 8.07 -17.07 57.39
N ALA A 7 6.83 -16.62 57.49
CA ALA A 7 6.38 -15.22 57.35
C ALA A 7 6.24 -14.70 58.81
N PRO A 8 5.68 -13.51 59.09
CA PRO A 8 5.61 -12.18 58.46
C PRO A 8 6.02 -11.07 59.50
N LEU A 9 5.79 -9.81 59.19
CA LEU A 9 5.49 -8.63 60.05
C LEU A 9 5.99 -7.37 59.34
N SER A 10 5.41 -6.21 59.31
CA SER A 10 4.15 -5.59 59.72
C SER A 10 4.23 -4.12 59.33
N ASP A 11 3.08 -3.58 58.92
CA ASP A 11 2.54 -2.24 58.98
C ASP A 11 3.38 -1.04 59.49
N HIS A 12 3.18 0.04 58.80
CA HIS A 12 2.78 1.43 59.19
C HIS A 12 3.33 2.42 58.14
N ASP A 13 2.74 3.43 57.64
CA ASP A 13 1.60 4.25 57.92
C ASP A 13 1.26 5.12 56.70
N ALA A 14 0.04 5.41 56.58
CA ALA A 14 -0.68 6.39 55.83
C ALA A 14 -0.01 7.77 55.60
N GLN A 15 -0.24 8.37 54.47
CA GLN A 15 -1.01 9.62 54.24
C GLN A 15 -0.75 10.28 52.90
N SER A 16 -1.82 10.49 52.25
CA SER A 16 -2.40 11.67 51.59
C SER A 16 -2.01 12.03 50.17
N ALA A 17 -3.02 11.97 49.36
CA ALA A 17 -3.54 12.97 48.42
C ALA A 17 -2.67 13.44 47.27
N GLY A 18 -3.17 13.14 46.08
CA GLY A 18 -2.75 13.78 44.85
C GLY A 18 -3.51 13.20 43.65
N HIS A 19 -4.78 13.59 43.48
CA HIS A 19 -5.47 13.42 42.18
C HIS A 19 -4.65 14.14 41.11
N ALA A 20 -4.16 13.41 40.17
CA ALA A 20 -3.72 13.94 38.87
C ALA A 20 -4.50 13.21 37.78
N ASP A 21 -5.35 13.98 37.12
CA ASP A 21 -6.11 13.63 35.96
C ASP A 21 -5.20 13.02 34.87
N MET A 22 -5.57 11.84 34.40
CA MET A 22 -5.10 11.29 33.14
C MET A 22 -5.93 11.93 32.01
N PRO A 23 -5.32 12.57 31.00
CA PRO A 23 -6.07 12.95 29.83
C PRO A 23 -6.32 11.72 28.96
N ALA A 24 -7.58 11.52 28.63
CA ALA A 24 -8.04 10.57 27.64
C ALA A 24 -7.32 10.79 26.30
N SER A 25 -6.75 9.74 25.76
CA SER A 25 -6.21 9.71 24.39
C SER A 25 -7.36 9.88 23.40
N ALA A 26 -7.51 11.09 22.89
CA ALA A 26 -8.34 11.35 21.71
C ALA A 26 -7.62 10.80 20.49
N THR A 27 -8.28 9.87 19.82
CA THR A 27 -7.97 9.43 18.46
C THR A 27 -7.94 10.64 17.54
N ALA A 28 -6.75 11.02 17.09
CA ALA A 28 -6.58 12.02 16.05
C ALA A 28 -6.98 11.39 14.71
N SER A 29 -8.20 11.71 14.28
CA SER A 29 -8.70 11.50 12.94
C SER A 29 -7.91 12.38 11.96
N GLU A 30 -7.52 11.78 10.84
CA GLU A 30 -6.96 12.43 9.66
C GLU A 30 -7.84 13.60 9.18
N SER A 31 -7.39 14.81 9.45
CA SER A 31 -7.88 16.05 8.83
C SER A 31 -6.90 17.17 9.10
N ALA A 32 -5.74 17.11 8.46
CA ALA A 32 -4.77 18.17 8.57
C ALA A 32 -4.04 18.40 7.23
N VAL A 33 -4.72 18.99 6.24
CA VAL A 33 -4.10 19.84 5.23
C VAL A 33 -5.08 20.93 4.82
N PHE A 34 -5.46 21.80 5.73
CA PHE A 34 -5.97 23.12 5.41
C PHE A 34 -5.48 24.07 6.50
N ALA A 35 -4.56 24.95 6.12
CA ALA A 35 -4.25 26.10 6.94
C ALA A 35 -5.56 26.89 7.14
N ALA A 36 -6.17 26.71 8.29
CA ALA A 36 -7.32 27.49 8.68
C ALA A 36 -6.87 28.93 8.76
N ALA A 37 -7.47 29.82 7.94
CA ALA A 37 -7.42 31.24 8.21
C ALA A 37 -7.84 31.47 9.67
N ALA A 38 -7.08 32.25 10.40
CA ALA A 38 -7.35 32.49 11.82
C ALA A 38 -8.76 33.08 11.99
N PRO A 39 -9.46 32.82 13.10
CA PRO A 39 -10.83 33.35 13.34
C PRO A 39 -10.96 34.86 13.17
N SER A 40 -9.86 35.61 13.33
CA SER A 40 -9.79 37.07 13.12
C SER A 40 -10.01 37.49 11.65
N ASP A 41 -9.70 36.63 10.67
CA ASP A 41 -9.82 36.98 9.25
C ASP A 41 -11.25 36.86 8.75
N LEU A 42 -12.03 35.89 9.27
CA LEU A 42 -13.44 35.70 8.89
C LEU A 42 -14.33 36.86 9.38
N GLN A 43 -14.09 37.39 10.57
CA GLN A 43 -14.87 38.48 11.11
C GLN A 43 -14.72 39.76 10.28
N SER A 44 -13.55 40.01 9.70
CA SER A 44 -13.28 41.14 8.82
C SER A 44 -14.16 41.12 7.56
N LEU A 45 -14.62 39.97 7.10
CA LEU A 45 -15.52 39.87 5.95
C LEU A 45 -16.86 40.57 6.17
N VAL A 46 -17.34 40.63 7.42
CA VAL A 46 -18.64 41.24 7.76
C VAL A 46 -18.49 42.64 8.39
N ASP A 47 -17.35 42.93 9.01
CA ASP A 47 -17.12 44.22 9.67
C ASP A 47 -16.50 45.29 8.72
N THR A 48 -15.66 44.86 7.79
CA THR A 48 -15.00 45.70 6.81
C THR A 48 -15.08 45.10 5.40
N PRO A 49 -16.28 45.02 4.80
CA PRO A 49 -16.47 44.34 3.54
C PRO A 49 -15.64 44.94 2.42
N CYS A 50 -14.85 44.11 1.74
CA CYS A 50 -13.99 44.49 0.64
C CYS A 50 -14.06 43.46 -0.48
N ARG A 51 -14.25 43.91 -1.72
CA ARG A 51 -14.32 43.01 -2.89
C ARG A 51 -12.93 42.59 -3.35
N THR A 52 -12.74 41.29 -3.37
CA THR A 52 -11.54 40.65 -3.89
C THR A 52 -11.93 39.52 -4.83
N LEU A 53 -10.96 38.88 -5.50
CA LEU A 53 -11.27 37.77 -6.37
C LEU A 53 -11.69 36.49 -5.60
N ASP A 54 -11.35 36.43 -4.33
CA ASP A 54 -11.66 35.32 -3.42
C ASP A 54 -12.88 35.58 -2.51
N VAL A 55 -13.51 36.77 -2.60
CA VAL A 55 -14.73 37.09 -1.83
C VAL A 55 -15.85 37.60 -2.72
N GLU A 56 -17.00 36.96 -2.63
CA GLU A 56 -18.24 37.38 -3.28
C GLU A 56 -19.26 37.84 -2.26
N TYR A 57 -19.78 39.08 -2.40
CA TYR A 57 -20.85 39.62 -1.58
C TYR A 57 -22.17 39.55 -2.35
N LYS A 58 -23.22 39.06 -1.68
CA LYS A 58 -24.56 38.88 -2.23
C LYS A 58 -25.63 39.57 -1.38
N SER A 59 -26.58 40.18 -2.02
CA SER A 59 -27.87 40.48 -1.41
C SER A 59 -28.56 39.18 -0.96
N TRP A 60 -29.54 39.31 -0.08
CA TRP A 60 -30.30 38.17 0.38
C TRP A 60 -30.90 37.37 -0.79
N ARG A 61 -30.77 36.06 -0.76
CA ARG A 61 -31.29 35.12 -1.78
C ARG A 61 -32.22 34.10 -1.16
N ASN A 62 -33.24 33.72 -1.92
CA ASN A 62 -34.15 32.64 -1.52
C ASN A 62 -33.71 31.32 -2.17
N LEU A 63 -32.97 30.48 -1.44
CA LEU A 63 -32.47 29.20 -1.95
C LEU A 63 -33.56 28.15 -2.23
N LYS A 64 -34.85 28.49 -2.09
CA LYS A 64 -35.98 27.70 -2.59
C LYS A 64 -36.24 27.93 -4.08
N HIS A 65 -35.82 29.09 -4.62
CA HIS A 65 -35.90 29.40 -6.04
C HIS A 65 -34.77 28.80 -6.83
N ILE A 66 -35.08 28.21 -7.97
CA ILE A 66 -34.11 27.52 -8.82
C ILE A 66 -33.08 28.48 -9.40
N GLU A 67 -33.48 29.72 -9.67
CA GLU A 67 -32.63 30.79 -10.17
C GLU A 67 -31.53 31.14 -9.15
N ASP A 68 -31.90 31.38 -7.90
CA ASP A 68 -30.94 31.71 -6.83
C ASP A 68 -30.00 30.54 -6.55
N ARG A 69 -30.50 29.30 -6.63
CA ARG A 69 -29.66 28.09 -6.52
C ARG A 69 -28.66 27.97 -7.66
N ALA A 70 -29.08 28.24 -8.89
CA ALA A 70 -28.21 28.17 -10.06
C ALA A 70 -27.13 29.29 -10.01
N GLU A 71 -27.49 30.49 -9.58
CA GLU A 71 -26.51 31.57 -9.35
C GLU A 71 -25.50 31.22 -8.29
N LEU A 72 -25.95 30.68 -7.15
CA LEU A 72 -25.06 30.25 -6.08
C LEU A 72 -24.11 29.13 -6.56
N ALA A 73 -24.60 28.16 -7.30
CA ALA A 73 -23.78 27.10 -7.90
C ALA A 73 -22.69 27.68 -8.83
N ARG A 74 -23.04 28.65 -9.68
CA ARG A 74 -22.09 29.36 -10.54
C ARG A 74 -20.98 30.05 -9.73
N ASP A 75 -21.37 30.72 -8.66
CA ASP A 75 -20.41 31.48 -7.84
C ASP A 75 -19.50 30.54 -7.02
N ILE A 76 -20.05 29.42 -6.51
CA ILE A 76 -19.25 28.35 -5.89
C ILE A 76 -18.25 27.75 -6.91
N ALA A 77 -18.71 27.38 -8.11
CA ALA A 77 -17.82 26.86 -9.14
C ALA A 77 -16.71 27.84 -9.52
N ALA A 78 -17.07 29.13 -9.65
CA ALA A 78 -16.11 30.18 -9.99
C ALA A 78 -15.05 30.40 -8.91
N LEU A 79 -15.44 30.42 -7.63
CA LEU A 79 -14.51 30.50 -6.51
C LEU A 79 -13.65 29.24 -6.41
N ALA A 80 -14.22 28.07 -6.47
CA ALA A 80 -13.47 26.80 -6.44
C ALA A 80 -12.41 26.76 -7.53
N ASN A 81 -12.79 27.08 -8.78
CA ASN A 81 -11.87 27.15 -9.93
C ASN A 81 -10.86 28.28 -9.84
N HIS A 82 -11.13 29.32 -9.05
CA HIS A 82 -10.18 30.39 -8.79
C HIS A 82 -9.14 30.02 -7.72
N GLY A 83 -9.45 29.07 -6.85
CA GLY A 83 -8.56 28.58 -5.78
C GLY A 83 -9.20 28.60 -4.40
N GLY A 84 -10.51 28.75 -4.35
CA GLY A 84 -11.29 28.87 -3.14
C GLY A 84 -11.65 30.31 -2.79
N GLY A 85 -12.38 30.50 -1.70
CA GLY A 85 -12.79 31.79 -1.21
C GLY A 85 -14.07 31.76 -0.39
N HIS A 86 -14.76 32.90 -0.30
CA HIS A 86 -15.94 33.08 0.55
C HIS A 86 -17.11 33.72 -0.21
N ILE A 87 -18.33 33.31 0.09
CA ILE A 87 -19.58 33.99 -0.30
C ILE A 87 -20.24 34.50 0.94
N VAL A 88 -20.51 35.80 1.00
CA VAL A 88 -21.10 36.49 2.16
C VAL A 88 -22.44 37.04 1.77
N PHE A 89 -23.50 36.67 2.47
CA PHE A 89 -24.87 37.16 2.23
C PHE A 89 -25.23 38.36 3.10
N GLY A 90 -26.22 39.13 2.63
CA GLY A 90 -26.77 40.30 3.35
C GLY A 90 -25.99 41.59 3.09
N PHE A 91 -25.40 41.71 1.91
CA PHE A 91 -24.73 42.91 1.45
C PHE A 91 -25.20 43.32 0.05
N HIS A 92 -25.55 44.57 -0.12
CA HIS A 92 -25.95 45.08 -1.42
C HIS A 92 -24.79 44.98 -2.44
N GLU A 93 -25.04 44.26 -3.54
CA GLU A 93 -24.00 43.93 -4.54
C GLU A 93 -23.32 45.14 -5.18
N GLY A 94 -23.95 46.32 -5.18
CA GLY A 94 -23.38 47.58 -5.74
C GLY A 94 -22.50 48.33 -4.77
N THR A 95 -22.98 48.53 -3.54
CA THR A 95 -22.41 49.46 -2.57
C THR A 95 -21.66 48.77 -1.42
N LEU A 96 -21.81 47.47 -1.23
CA LEU A 96 -21.37 46.70 -0.05
C LEU A 96 -21.97 47.22 1.27
N ALA A 97 -23.07 47.96 1.21
CA ALA A 97 -23.83 48.28 2.41
C ALA A 97 -24.51 47.03 2.96
N ALA A 98 -24.42 46.83 4.27
CA ALA A 98 -25.15 45.74 4.91
C ALA A 98 -26.64 45.94 4.75
N GLU A 99 -27.34 44.89 4.41
CA GLU A 99 -28.82 44.85 4.36
C GLU A 99 -29.37 44.38 5.71
N ASP A 100 -30.57 44.80 6.05
CA ASP A 100 -31.25 44.35 7.26
C ASP A 100 -31.47 42.81 7.22
N ASN A 101 -31.57 42.20 8.39
CA ASN A 101 -31.81 40.77 8.49
C ASN A 101 -33.07 40.38 7.72
N HIS A 102 -32.91 39.36 6.85
CA HIS A 102 -34.00 38.86 6.02
C HIS A 102 -34.54 37.54 6.58
N PRO A 103 -35.86 37.25 6.47
CA PRO A 103 -36.44 36.01 6.99
C PRO A 103 -35.90 34.72 6.32
N PHE A 104 -35.26 34.84 5.16
CA PHE A 104 -34.71 33.70 4.42
C PHE A 104 -33.22 33.37 4.72
N TRP A 105 -32.55 34.17 5.59
CA TRP A 105 -31.14 33.88 5.93
C TRP A 105 -30.97 32.51 6.63
N THR A 106 -31.99 32.01 7.33
CA THR A 106 -31.99 30.71 7.99
C THR A 106 -32.00 29.54 7.01
N ASP A 107 -32.34 29.79 5.75
CA ASP A 107 -32.36 28.77 4.72
C ASP A 107 -30.94 28.46 4.16
N CYS A 108 -29.92 29.25 4.49
CA CYS A 108 -28.55 29.02 4.10
C CYS A 108 -27.87 28.04 5.07
N THR A 109 -28.24 26.78 5.01
CA THR A 109 -27.63 25.71 5.82
C THR A 109 -26.61 24.91 5.01
N ALA A 110 -25.72 24.19 5.71
CA ALA A 110 -24.72 23.33 5.06
C ALA A 110 -25.38 22.27 4.18
N GLU A 111 -26.54 21.72 4.61
CA GLU A 111 -27.28 20.69 3.87
C GLU A 111 -27.88 21.27 2.57
N GLN A 112 -28.38 22.48 2.60
CA GLN A 112 -28.92 23.14 1.40
C GLN A 112 -27.81 23.46 0.40
N VAL A 113 -26.67 23.98 0.88
CA VAL A 113 -25.50 24.25 0.03
C VAL A 113 -24.98 22.96 -0.59
N ALA A 114 -24.87 21.88 0.20
CA ALA A 114 -24.46 20.56 -0.29
C ALA A 114 -25.44 20.03 -1.36
N ALA A 115 -26.74 20.18 -1.18
CA ALA A 115 -27.74 19.78 -2.15
C ALA A 115 -27.63 20.56 -3.48
N ILE A 116 -27.33 21.86 -3.41
CA ILE A 116 -27.09 22.71 -4.58
C ILE A 116 -25.82 22.26 -5.32
N VAL A 117 -24.74 22.05 -4.60
CA VAL A 117 -23.46 21.56 -5.14
C VAL A 117 -23.67 20.21 -5.84
N CYS A 118 -24.27 19.22 -5.17
CA CYS A 118 -24.52 17.90 -5.76
C CYS A 118 -25.46 17.95 -6.98
N THR A 119 -26.34 18.94 -7.05
CA THR A 119 -27.27 19.10 -8.18
C THR A 119 -26.55 19.67 -9.41
N PHE A 120 -25.76 20.70 -9.23
CA PHE A 120 -25.26 21.52 -10.34
C PHE A 120 -23.78 21.37 -10.68
N LEU A 121 -22.94 20.81 -9.77
CA LEU A 121 -21.50 20.81 -9.93
C LEU A 121 -20.91 19.40 -10.08
N ASP A 122 -19.85 19.30 -10.87
CA ASP A 122 -19.10 18.07 -11.10
C ASP A 122 -17.59 18.37 -11.26
N PRO A 123 -16.72 17.79 -10.43
CA PRO A 123 -17.02 17.06 -9.22
C PRO A 123 -17.66 17.95 -8.14
N PRO A 124 -18.44 17.38 -7.21
CA PRO A 124 -19.01 18.13 -6.11
C PRO A 124 -17.92 18.61 -5.16
N VAL A 125 -18.06 19.85 -4.66
CA VAL A 125 -17.12 20.48 -3.72
C VAL A 125 -17.74 20.58 -2.33
N GLN A 126 -16.99 20.26 -1.28
CA GLN A 126 -17.49 20.34 0.09
C GLN A 126 -17.32 21.76 0.64
N CYS A 127 -18.42 22.50 0.74
CA CYS A 127 -18.46 23.84 1.32
C CYS A 127 -18.78 23.81 2.81
N GLU A 128 -18.22 24.75 3.57
CA GLU A 128 -18.55 24.98 4.98
C GLU A 128 -19.44 26.22 5.10
N VAL A 129 -20.43 26.18 5.99
CA VAL A 129 -21.34 27.33 6.22
C VAL A 129 -21.23 27.75 7.66
N ALA A 130 -21.00 29.05 7.88
CA ALA A 130 -20.97 29.68 9.19
C ALA A 130 -21.85 30.93 9.18
N THR A 131 -22.41 31.31 10.33
CA THR A 131 -23.12 32.58 10.48
C THR A 131 -22.30 33.51 11.35
N LEU A 132 -21.89 34.64 10.79
CA LEU A 132 -21.14 35.68 11.50
C LEU A 132 -22.06 36.87 11.86
N ARG A 133 -21.77 37.54 12.96
CA ARG A 133 -22.47 38.73 13.38
C ARG A 133 -21.60 39.97 13.15
N SER A 134 -22.08 40.92 12.33
CA SER A 134 -21.37 42.17 12.10
C SER A 134 -21.37 43.08 13.32
N ALA A 135 -20.48 44.07 13.36
CA ALA A 135 -20.36 45.05 14.42
C ALA A 135 -21.66 45.84 14.66
N ILE A 136 -22.51 45.97 13.63
CA ILE A 136 -23.85 46.64 13.74
C ILE A 136 -24.95 45.68 14.21
N GLY A 137 -24.61 44.41 14.48
CA GLY A 137 -25.52 43.39 15.06
C GLY A 137 -26.27 42.52 14.05
N ASN A 138 -26.11 42.73 12.74
CA ASN A 138 -26.75 41.90 11.71
C ASN A 138 -26.04 40.55 11.59
N SER A 139 -26.82 39.52 11.32
CA SER A 139 -26.31 38.17 11.10
C SER A 139 -26.13 37.89 9.61
N HIS A 140 -24.96 37.42 9.23
CA HIS A 140 -24.57 37.17 7.83
C HIS A 140 -24.12 35.71 7.66
N PRO A 141 -24.82 34.89 6.86
CA PRO A 141 -24.31 33.58 6.43
C PRO A 141 -23.06 33.76 5.56
N VAL A 142 -22.04 32.97 5.85
CA VAL A 142 -20.78 32.94 5.11
C VAL A 142 -20.53 31.51 4.65
N ILE A 143 -20.40 31.30 3.34
CA ILE A 143 -20.03 30.02 2.75
C ILE A 143 -18.53 30.06 2.43
N ARG A 144 -17.78 29.17 3.04
CA ARG A 144 -16.38 28.92 2.67
C ARG A 144 -16.34 27.89 1.55
N VAL A 145 -15.78 28.27 0.42
CA VAL A 145 -15.61 27.43 -0.76
C VAL A 145 -14.14 27.02 -0.85
N PRO A 146 -13.79 25.73 -0.75
CA PRO A 146 -12.42 25.28 -0.96
C PRO A 146 -12.02 25.41 -2.42
N GLY A 147 -10.71 25.46 -2.70
CA GLY A 147 -10.20 25.35 -4.06
C GLY A 147 -10.53 23.98 -4.68
N HIS A 148 -10.66 23.94 -6.01
CA HIS A 148 -10.82 22.67 -6.72
C HIS A 148 -9.57 21.79 -6.50
N GLY A 149 -9.74 20.46 -6.57
CA GLY A 149 -8.65 19.50 -6.57
C GLY A 149 -7.92 19.45 -7.93
N VAL A 150 -7.39 18.30 -8.29
CA VAL A 150 -6.73 18.06 -9.59
C VAL A 150 -7.68 18.30 -10.76
N VAL A 151 -8.98 18.02 -10.57
CA VAL A 151 -10.02 18.20 -11.59
C VAL A 151 -10.78 19.51 -11.33
N PRO A 152 -10.88 20.42 -12.34
CA PRO A 152 -11.65 21.65 -12.20
C PRO A 152 -13.16 21.37 -12.15
N ILE A 153 -13.89 22.26 -11.48
CA ILE A 153 -15.34 22.12 -11.29
C ILE A 153 -16.08 22.62 -12.52
N CYS A 154 -16.90 21.77 -13.14
CA CYS A 154 -17.80 22.15 -14.23
C CYS A 154 -19.27 22.11 -13.80
N ILE A 155 -20.14 22.71 -14.62
CA ILE A 155 -21.60 22.62 -14.43
C ILE A 155 -22.08 21.27 -14.91
N ARG A 156 -22.75 20.53 -14.02
CA ARG A 156 -23.27 19.18 -14.27
C ARG A 156 -24.59 19.17 -15.07
N GLN A 157 -25.46 20.14 -14.79
CA GLN A 157 -26.74 20.26 -15.48
C GLN A 157 -27.13 21.71 -15.76
N ASP A 158 -27.96 21.90 -16.76
CA ASP A 158 -28.48 23.21 -17.16
C ASP A 158 -29.28 23.88 -16.05
N GLY A 159 -29.08 25.17 -15.85
CA GLY A 159 -29.91 26.01 -15.02
C GLY A 159 -31.15 26.55 -15.75
N PRO A 160 -31.98 27.34 -15.02
CA PRO A 160 -33.18 27.95 -15.59
C PRO A 160 -32.85 28.99 -16.67
N LEU A 161 -33.82 29.26 -17.51
CA LEU A 161 -33.79 30.36 -18.47
C LEU A 161 -34.23 31.65 -17.76
N VAL A 162 -33.44 32.71 -17.90
CA VAL A 162 -33.80 34.06 -17.50
C VAL A 162 -33.80 34.93 -18.77
N GLY A 163 -35.00 35.29 -19.21
CA GLY A 163 -35.18 35.86 -20.56
C GLY A 163 -34.80 34.85 -21.65
N GLN A 164 -33.85 35.20 -22.50
CA GLN A 164 -33.37 34.33 -23.57
C GLN A 164 -32.07 33.59 -23.23
N ALA A 165 -31.46 33.82 -22.06
CA ALA A 165 -30.19 33.24 -21.68
C ALA A 165 -30.34 32.26 -20.53
N ARG A 166 -29.57 31.17 -20.54
CA ARG A 166 -29.42 30.28 -19.36
C ARG A 166 -28.51 30.92 -18.35
N LEU A 167 -28.85 30.79 -17.07
CA LEU A 167 -27.97 31.23 -15.97
C LEU A 167 -26.67 30.44 -15.90
N ILE A 168 -26.76 29.13 -16.07
CA ILE A 168 -25.63 28.18 -16.16
C ILE A 168 -25.94 27.10 -17.18
N GLU A 169 -24.92 26.64 -17.90
CA GLU A 169 -25.05 25.62 -18.92
C GLU A 169 -24.17 24.42 -18.59
N ARG A 170 -24.67 23.22 -18.85
CA ARG A 170 -23.96 21.96 -18.64
C ARG A 170 -22.61 21.95 -19.41
N GLY A 171 -21.57 21.46 -18.74
CA GLY A 171 -20.22 21.35 -19.31
C GLY A 171 -19.42 22.66 -19.31
N CYS A 172 -20.03 23.76 -18.85
CA CYS A 172 -19.33 25.03 -18.75
C CYS A 172 -18.55 25.15 -17.47
N TYR A 173 -17.43 25.86 -17.55
CA TYR A 173 -16.55 26.20 -16.45
C TYR A 173 -16.63 27.68 -16.16
N TYR A 174 -16.69 28.04 -14.89
CA TYR A 174 -16.70 29.42 -14.42
C TYR A 174 -15.47 29.67 -13.55
N THR A 175 -14.97 30.92 -13.58
CA THR A 175 -13.88 31.38 -12.72
C THR A 175 -14.11 32.84 -12.29
N ARG A 176 -13.38 33.27 -11.27
CA ARG A 176 -13.38 34.69 -10.86
C ARG A 176 -12.53 35.49 -11.81
N LYS A 177 -13.06 36.59 -12.31
CA LYS A 177 -12.35 37.51 -13.20
C LYS A 177 -12.76 38.94 -12.95
N HIS A 178 -11.86 39.90 -13.25
CA HIS A 178 -12.19 41.30 -13.26
C HIS A 178 -12.96 41.65 -14.52
N ALA A 179 -14.16 42.17 -14.36
CA ALA A 179 -14.91 42.70 -15.48
C ALA A 179 -14.67 44.19 -15.67
N VAL A 180 -14.19 44.55 -16.81
CA VAL A 180 -14.16 45.96 -17.23
C VAL A 180 -15.55 46.31 -17.73
N VAL A 181 -16.32 47.09 -16.96
CA VAL A 181 -17.60 47.58 -17.42
C VAL A 181 -17.36 48.81 -18.27
N ALA A 182 -17.38 48.63 -19.59
CA ALA A 182 -17.41 49.74 -20.52
C ALA A 182 -18.81 50.39 -20.48
N ARG A 183 -19.04 51.34 -19.63
CA ARG A 183 -20.14 52.28 -19.72
C ARG A 183 -19.55 53.64 -20.04
N GLY A 184 -19.83 54.08 -21.29
CA GLY A 184 -19.47 55.37 -21.85
C GLY A 184 -18.59 56.27 -20.99
N GLN A 185 -17.52 56.81 -21.57
CA GLN A 185 -16.57 57.82 -21.04
C GLN A 185 -16.00 57.66 -19.61
N TYR A 186 -16.44 56.76 -18.78
CA TYR A 186 -15.82 56.44 -17.46
C TYR A 186 -15.28 55.04 -17.48
N ILE A 187 -13.97 54.87 -17.34
CA ILE A 187 -13.32 53.59 -17.03
C ILE A 187 -13.75 53.23 -15.62
N GLY A 188 -14.77 52.39 -15.50
CA GLY A 188 -15.23 51.89 -14.21
C GLY A 188 -14.13 51.02 -13.57
N VAL A 189 -14.05 51.07 -12.22
CA VAL A 189 -13.16 50.21 -11.45
C VAL A 189 -13.47 48.75 -11.81
N PRO A 190 -12.47 47.94 -12.16
CA PRO A 190 -12.71 46.53 -12.47
C PRO A 190 -13.34 45.83 -11.27
N MET A 191 -14.54 45.28 -11.43
CA MET A 191 -15.22 44.57 -10.35
C MET A 191 -15.02 43.07 -10.49
N PRO A 192 -14.61 42.35 -9.43
CA PRO A 192 -14.56 40.91 -9.42
C PRO A 192 -15.95 40.30 -9.66
N ARG A 193 -16.06 39.35 -10.56
CA ARG A 193 -17.32 38.58 -10.79
C ARG A 193 -17.06 37.20 -11.30
N SER A 194 -18.03 36.32 -11.15
CA SER A 194 -18.04 34.98 -11.76
C SER A 194 -18.29 35.11 -13.25
N GLY A 195 -17.42 34.54 -14.07
CA GLY A 195 -17.55 34.56 -15.52
C GLY A 195 -17.21 33.22 -16.14
N ARG A 196 -17.91 32.88 -17.24
CA ARG A 196 -17.66 31.67 -18.01
C ARG A 196 -16.27 31.77 -18.66
N LEU A 197 -15.55 30.64 -18.72
CA LEU A 197 -14.30 30.51 -19.46
C LEU A 197 -14.63 30.32 -20.94
N GLU A 198 -14.29 31.31 -21.75
CA GLU A 198 -14.58 31.33 -23.20
C GLU A 198 -13.31 31.34 -24.04
N MET A 199 -12.29 32.07 -23.60
CA MET A 199 -11.08 32.29 -24.38
C MET A 199 -9.92 31.41 -23.89
N PRO A 200 -9.04 30.92 -24.80
CA PRO A 200 -7.91 30.05 -24.41
C PRO A 200 -7.00 30.64 -23.33
N GLN A 201 -6.77 31.94 -23.32
CA GLN A 201 -5.95 32.60 -22.31
C GLN A 201 -6.56 32.57 -20.91
N GLU A 202 -7.89 32.47 -20.79
CA GLU A 202 -8.60 32.36 -19.51
C GLU A 202 -8.44 30.98 -18.88
N TRP A 203 -8.18 29.96 -19.71
CA TRP A 203 -7.93 28.58 -19.25
C TRP A 203 -6.53 28.38 -18.66
N ALA A 204 -5.53 29.16 -19.10
CA ALA A 204 -4.15 28.97 -18.70
C ALA A 204 -3.93 29.02 -17.16
N PRO A 205 -4.54 29.94 -16.39
CA PRO A 205 -4.42 29.95 -14.93
C PRO A 205 -5.04 28.70 -14.30
N LEU A 206 -6.19 28.24 -14.80
CA LEU A 206 -6.87 27.05 -14.31
C LEU A 206 -6.03 25.78 -14.54
N ILE A 207 -5.54 25.60 -15.77
CA ILE A 207 -4.68 24.47 -16.14
C ILE A 207 -3.40 24.44 -15.28
N ARG A 208 -2.73 25.58 -15.11
CA ARG A 208 -1.52 25.66 -14.25
C ARG A 208 -1.82 25.27 -12.82
N ARG A 209 -3.00 25.57 -12.30
CA ARG A 209 -3.41 25.21 -10.94
C ARG A 209 -3.65 23.70 -10.82
N CYS A 210 -4.34 23.10 -11.81
CA CYS A 210 -4.52 21.64 -11.87
C CYS A 210 -3.18 20.90 -11.86
N VAL A 211 -2.24 21.32 -12.72
CA VAL A 211 -0.91 20.72 -12.83
C VAL A 211 -0.11 20.90 -11.52
N ARG A 212 -0.24 22.06 -10.87
CA ARG A 212 0.43 22.29 -9.58
C ARG A 212 -0.08 21.35 -8.51
N GLN A 213 -1.40 21.21 -8.36
CA GLN A 213 -2.01 20.33 -7.38
C GLN A 213 -1.70 18.85 -7.64
N ASP A 214 -1.69 18.41 -8.89
CA ASP A 214 -1.28 17.07 -9.27
C ASP A 214 0.20 16.81 -8.86
N ARG A 215 1.07 17.77 -9.16
CA ARG A 215 2.47 17.71 -8.75
C ARG A 215 2.65 17.68 -7.23
N GLU A 216 1.90 18.49 -6.48
CA GLU A 216 1.96 18.52 -5.01
C GLU A 216 1.47 17.20 -4.41
N ALA A 217 0.39 16.62 -4.94
CA ALA A 217 -0.09 15.31 -4.54
C ALA A 217 0.93 14.20 -4.81
N LEU A 218 1.58 14.21 -5.97
CA LEU A 218 2.65 13.28 -6.32
C LEU A 218 3.87 13.44 -5.41
N LEU A 219 4.28 14.68 -5.10
CA LEU A 219 5.38 14.93 -4.18
C LEU A 219 5.06 14.45 -2.77
N ALA A 220 3.85 14.69 -2.26
CA ALA A 220 3.40 14.21 -0.96
C ALA A 220 3.40 12.66 -0.90
N MET A 221 2.96 11.98 -1.97
CA MET A 221 3.06 10.53 -2.08
C MET A 221 4.51 10.03 -2.07
N ILE A 222 5.40 10.73 -2.77
CA ILE A 222 6.85 10.40 -2.80
C ILE A 222 7.45 10.60 -1.42
N GLU A 223 7.15 11.72 -0.75
CA GLU A 223 7.64 12.03 0.60
C GLU A 223 7.13 11.01 1.62
N ALA A 224 5.84 10.69 1.62
CA ALA A 224 5.27 9.65 2.47
C ALA A 224 5.91 8.27 2.22
N SER A 225 6.19 7.94 0.95
CA SER A 225 6.90 6.72 0.58
C SER A 225 8.35 6.69 1.09
N ILE A 226 9.05 7.83 1.03
CA ILE A 226 10.43 7.96 1.55
C ILE A 226 10.43 7.86 3.08
N GLU A 227 9.48 8.49 3.75
CA GLU A 227 9.35 8.48 5.21
C GLU A 227 8.98 7.07 5.73
N GLY A 228 8.06 6.39 5.07
CA GLY A 228 7.74 4.99 5.32
C GLY A 228 8.95 4.06 5.15
N ARG A 229 9.80 4.32 4.14
CA ARG A 229 11.06 3.56 3.94
C ARG A 229 12.08 3.76 5.06
N LYS A 230 12.17 4.95 5.66
CA LYS A 230 13.09 5.21 6.78
C LYS A 230 12.71 4.44 8.04
N GLN A 231 11.43 4.12 8.22
CA GLN A 231 10.91 3.39 9.38
C GLN A 231 10.83 1.87 9.14
N THR A 232 10.77 1.42 7.88
CA THR A 232 10.70 0.00 7.54
C THR A 232 12.10 -0.63 7.60
N PRO A 233 12.30 -1.74 8.34
CA PRO A 233 13.58 -2.46 8.31
C PRO A 233 14.01 -2.82 6.91
N ALA A 234 15.34 -2.83 6.66
CA ALA A 234 15.88 -3.22 5.36
C ALA A 234 15.33 -4.60 4.92
N LEU A 235 15.05 -4.78 3.63
CA LEU A 235 14.49 -6.01 3.07
C LEU A 235 15.22 -7.27 3.57
N ALA A 236 16.55 -7.22 3.67
CA ALA A 236 17.35 -8.34 4.18
C ALA A 236 16.97 -8.74 5.62
N LYS A 237 16.75 -7.78 6.52
CA LYS A 237 16.33 -8.05 7.91
C LYS A 237 14.90 -8.58 7.98
N ARG A 238 13.99 -8.06 7.14
CA ARG A 238 12.61 -8.56 7.05
C ARG A 238 12.59 -10.00 6.55
N LEU A 239 13.37 -10.30 5.50
CA LEU A 239 13.49 -11.66 4.98
C LEU A 239 14.13 -12.61 5.99
N GLU A 240 15.12 -12.15 6.77
CA GLU A 240 15.71 -12.93 7.85
C GLU A 240 14.67 -13.30 8.92
N ALA A 241 13.90 -12.33 9.40
CA ALA A 241 12.83 -12.57 10.37
C ALA A 241 11.75 -13.51 9.82
N TRP A 242 11.33 -13.30 8.56
CA TRP A 242 10.38 -14.16 7.86
C TRP A 242 10.87 -15.60 7.73
N HIS A 243 12.12 -15.80 7.30
CA HIS A 243 12.76 -17.10 7.16
C HIS A 243 12.87 -17.82 8.51
N ALA A 244 13.35 -17.12 9.55
CA ALA A 244 13.46 -17.66 10.90
C ALA A 244 12.10 -18.09 11.48
N ALA A 245 11.05 -17.28 11.27
CA ALA A 245 9.70 -17.59 11.72
C ALA A 245 9.12 -18.82 10.97
N ALA A 246 9.38 -18.96 9.68
CA ALA A 246 8.97 -20.14 8.91
C ALA A 246 9.71 -21.41 9.37
N HIS A 247 11.02 -21.32 9.57
CA HIS A 247 11.83 -22.42 10.09
C HIS A 247 11.42 -22.84 11.50
N ALA A 248 11.20 -21.88 12.40
CA ALA A 248 10.72 -22.19 13.76
C ALA A 248 9.38 -22.90 13.76
N ALA A 249 8.43 -22.49 12.91
CA ALA A 249 7.14 -23.17 12.80
C ALA A 249 7.27 -24.59 12.20
N PHE A 250 8.16 -24.77 11.24
CA PHE A 250 8.49 -26.11 10.75
C PHE A 250 9.03 -27.01 11.87
N LEU A 251 9.97 -26.54 12.66
CA LEU A 251 10.57 -27.32 13.77
C LEU A 251 9.55 -27.73 14.83
N VAL A 252 8.50 -26.94 15.06
CA VAL A 252 7.38 -27.32 15.93
C VAL A 252 6.57 -28.48 15.34
N LEU A 253 6.45 -28.56 14.04
CA LEU A 253 5.65 -29.55 13.33
C LEU A 253 6.46 -30.82 12.96
N ALA A 254 7.74 -30.71 12.71
CA ALA A 254 8.62 -31.80 12.29
C ALA A 254 8.57 -33.04 13.21
N PRO A 255 8.54 -32.94 14.56
CA PRO A 255 8.40 -34.09 15.45
C PRO A 255 7.10 -34.87 15.29
N LEU A 256 6.09 -34.28 14.65
CA LEU A 256 4.81 -34.91 14.40
C LEU A 256 4.79 -35.78 13.13
N SER A 257 5.87 -35.71 12.35
CA SER A 257 6.04 -36.53 11.13
C SER A 257 6.48 -37.93 11.44
N PRO A 258 6.08 -38.94 10.64
CA PRO A 258 6.67 -40.29 10.69
C PRO A 258 8.19 -40.31 10.45
N ARG A 259 8.75 -39.22 9.92
CA ARG A 259 10.19 -39.04 9.64
C ARG A 259 10.87 -38.02 10.57
N ALA A 260 10.32 -37.85 11.76
CA ALA A 260 10.77 -36.82 12.73
C ALA A 260 12.29 -36.81 12.95
N GLU A 261 12.93 -37.99 13.08
CA GLU A 261 14.38 -38.11 13.28
C GLU A 261 15.20 -37.46 12.16
N HIS A 262 14.75 -37.60 10.91
CA HIS A 262 15.43 -36.98 9.78
C HIS A 262 15.11 -35.50 9.62
N LEU A 263 13.84 -35.15 9.80
CA LEU A 263 13.35 -33.77 9.57
C LEU A 263 13.91 -32.76 10.56
N THR A 264 14.18 -33.15 11.79
CA THR A 264 14.70 -32.24 12.82
C THR A 264 16.16 -31.82 12.57
N HIS A 265 16.94 -32.66 11.87
CA HIS A 265 18.39 -32.45 11.69
C HIS A 265 18.83 -32.33 10.24
N ARG A 266 18.02 -32.79 9.27
CA ARG A 266 18.39 -32.93 7.85
C ARG A 266 17.33 -32.32 6.96
N HIS A 267 17.40 -31.03 6.78
CA HIS A 267 16.46 -30.28 5.96
C HIS A 267 17.15 -29.05 5.38
N TYR A 268 16.46 -28.38 4.49
CA TYR A 268 16.84 -27.07 3.99
C TYR A 268 15.66 -26.13 3.95
N ALA A 269 15.94 -24.84 4.05
CA ALA A 269 14.95 -23.77 3.94
C ALA A 269 15.36 -22.78 2.84
N LEU A 270 14.43 -22.48 1.95
CA LEU A 270 14.64 -21.54 0.84
C LEU A 270 13.60 -20.44 0.93
N SER A 271 14.04 -19.19 0.87
CA SER A 271 13.15 -18.03 0.99
C SER A 271 13.53 -16.92 0.02
N TYR A 272 12.52 -16.16 -0.38
CA TYR A 272 12.72 -14.89 -1.06
C TYR A 272 11.78 -13.81 -0.53
N GLY A 273 12.12 -12.55 -0.81
CA GLY A 273 11.29 -11.39 -0.49
C GLY A 273 11.48 -10.28 -1.50
N PHE A 274 10.41 -9.54 -1.80
CA PHE A 274 10.40 -8.42 -2.74
C PHE A 274 10.53 -7.09 -2.00
N GLU A 275 11.32 -6.17 -2.55
CA GLU A 275 11.36 -4.78 -2.12
C GLU A 275 10.20 -4.04 -2.77
N LEU A 276 9.09 -3.87 -2.03
CA LEU A 276 7.94 -3.12 -2.51
C LEU A 276 8.13 -1.62 -2.28
N ILE A 277 7.77 -0.81 -3.28
CA ILE A 277 7.88 0.66 -3.21
C ILE A 277 6.64 1.31 -2.58
N GLY A 278 5.53 0.58 -2.47
CA GLY A 278 4.25 1.09 -1.98
C GLY A 278 3.53 0.10 -1.06
N PRO A 279 2.30 0.45 -0.65
CA PRO A 279 1.45 -0.41 0.17
C PRO A 279 0.84 -1.57 -0.62
N GLU A 280 1.26 -1.76 -1.87
CA GLU A 280 0.72 -2.79 -2.75
C GLU A 280 0.88 -4.17 -2.14
N MET A 281 -0.22 -4.90 -2.09
CA MET A 281 -0.25 -6.30 -1.70
C MET A 281 -1.29 -7.04 -2.56
N LEU A 282 -1.06 -8.34 -2.72
CA LEU A 282 -2.02 -9.21 -3.38
C LEU A 282 -3.24 -9.41 -2.47
N GLU A 283 -4.41 -9.59 -3.07
CA GLU A 283 -5.60 -9.93 -2.29
C GLU A 283 -5.50 -11.37 -1.75
N HIS A 284 -5.74 -11.55 -0.45
CA HIS A 284 -5.69 -12.86 0.22
C HIS A 284 -6.57 -13.92 -0.44
N ALA A 285 -7.77 -13.55 -0.84
CA ALA A 285 -8.71 -14.46 -1.46
C ALA A 285 -8.22 -15.01 -2.81
N GLN A 286 -7.40 -14.24 -3.53
CA GLN A 286 -6.87 -14.58 -4.84
C GLN A 286 -5.53 -15.33 -4.76
N LEU A 287 -4.80 -15.22 -3.63
CA LEU A 287 -3.47 -15.79 -3.48
C LEU A 287 -3.38 -17.29 -3.80
N PRO A 288 -4.28 -18.18 -3.32
CA PRO A 288 -4.20 -19.61 -3.65
C PRO A 288 -4.35 -19.88 -5.15
N GLU A 289 -5.24 -19.18 -5.84
CA GLU A 289 -5.45 -19.37 -7.28
C GLU A 289 -4.27 -18.84 -8.08
N LEU A 290 -3.73 -17.70 -7.66
CA LEU A 290 -2.55 -17.11 -8.28
C LEU A 290 -1.32 -18.03 -8.13
N LEU A 291 -1.10 -18.62 -6.96
CA LEU A 291 -0.01 -19.59 -6.75
C LEU A 291 -0.16 -20.84 -7.63
N ARG A 292 -1.38 -21.40 -7.75
CA ARG A 292 -1.65 -22.53 -8.67
C ARG A 292 -1.32 -22.16 -10.11
N ARG A 293 -1.71 -20.97 -10.53
CA ARG A 293 -1.41 -20.47 -11.87
C ARG A 293 0.10 -20.34 -12.10
N VAL A 294 0.84 -19.80 -11.13
CA VAL A 294 2.31 -19.69 -11.20
C VAL A 294 2.96 -21.08 -11.30
N VAL A 295 2.54 -22.02 -10.45
CA VAL A 295 3.04 -23.40 -10.49
C VAL A 295 2.73 -24.06 -11.82
N PHE A 296 1.49 -23.95 -12.31
CA PHE A 296 1.07 -24.52 -13.59
C PHE A 296 1.89 -23.97 -14.78
N GLU A 297 2.17 -22.66 -14.80
CA GLU A 297 2.99 -22.04 -15.85
C GLU A 297 4.46 -22.53 -15.83
N LEU A 298 4.95 -22.94 -14.66
CA LEU A 298 6.32 -23.46 -14.50
C LEU A 298 6.43 -24.98 -14.70
N GLN A 299 5.32 -25.72 -14.69
CA GLN A 299 5.32 -27.18 -14.90
C GLN A 299 6.12 -27.65 -16.13
N PRO A 300 5.98 -27.02 -17.32
CA PRO A 300 6.74 -27.45 -18.50
C PRO A 300 8.25 -27.40 -18.28
N MET A 301 8.75 -26.36 -17.61
CA MET A 301 10.18 -26.16 -17.35
C MET A 301 10.76 -27.20 -16.39
N PHE A 302 9.95 -27.77 -15.51
CA PHE A 302 10.36 -28.74 -14.50
C PHE A 302 9.69 -30.12 -14.71
N ARG A 303 9.12 -30.40 -15.89
CA ARG A 303 8.47 -31.66 -16.30
C ARG A 303 7.42 -32.18 -15.33
N GLY A 304 6.56 -31.34 -14.86
CA GLY A 304 5.57 -31.71 -13.88
C GLY A 304 6.12 -31.89 -12.46
N ALA A 305 7.45 -31.70 -12.26
CA ALA A 305 8.08 -31.79 -10.95
C ALA A 305 8.05 -30.46 -10.18
N MET A 306 7.51 -29.37 -10.76
CA MET A 306 7.30 -28.12 -10.04
C MET A 306 6.20 -28.32 -9.00
N ASN A 307 6.57 -28.30 -7.74
CA ASN A 307 5.66 -28.50 -6.61
C ASN A 307 5.90 -27.53 -5.44
N MET A 308 6.86 -26.60 -5.57
CA MET A 308 7.07 -25.56 -4.58
C MET A 308 5.89 -24.60 -4.56
N PHE A 309 5.38 -24.31 -3.36
CA PHE A 309 4.27 -23.38 -3.12
C PHE A 309 2.95 -23.75 -3.82
N ASP A 310 2.77 -25.06 -4.16
CA ASP A 310 1.52 -25.52 -4.78
C ASP A 310 0.41 -25.69 -3.73
N PRO A 311 -0.66 -24.91 -3.79
CA PRO A 311 -1.76 -25.02 -2.86
C PRO A 311 -2.54 -26.32 -3.10
N PRO A 312 -2.88 -27.08 -2.05
CA PRO A 312 -3.55 -28.35 -2.18
C PRO A 312 -4.95 -28.22 -2.81
N TYR A 313 -5.25 -29.08 -3.78
CA TYR A 313 -6.59 -29.16 -4.39
C TYR A 313 -7.61 -29.89 -3.50
N ARG A 314 -7.17 -30.70 -2.53
CA ARG A 314 -8.04 -31.53 -1.70
C ARG A 314 -8.26 -30.93 -0.31
N ARG A 315 -9.48 -31.11 0.23
CA ARG A 315 -9.95 -30.62 1.53
C ARG A 315 -9.14 -31.09 2.76
N ALA A 316 -8.25 -32.07 2.60
CA ALA A 316 -7.50 -32.68 3.71
C ALA A 316 -6.45 -31.74 4.33
N VAL A 317 -5.87 -30.82 3.55
CA VAL A 317 -4.94 -29.82 4.04
C VAL A 317 -5.57 -28.45 3.79
N ARG A 318 -6.04 -27.81 4.84
CA ARG A 318 -6.58 -26.46 4.74
C ARG A 318 -5.44 -25.47 4.83
N PRO A 319 -5.25 -24.61 3.82
CA PRO A 319 -4.38 -23.48 3.96
C PRO A 319 -4.84 -22.64 5.16
N ARG A 320 -3.91 -22.30 6.04
CA ARG A 320 -4.20 -21.44 7.18
C ARG A 320 -3.79 -20.02 6.81
N PHE A 321 -4.73 -19.10 6.83
CA PHE A 321 -4.43 -17.69 6.91
C PHE A 321 -4.22 -17.36 8.38
N THR A 322 -3.03 -16.90 8.71
CA THR A 322 -2.70 -16.43 10.05
C THR A 322 -2.66 -14.92 9.98
N VAL A 323 -3.57 -14.27 10.68
CA VAL A 323 -3.58 -12.82 10.87
C VAL A 323 -3.18 -12.58 12.31
N ASP A 324 -2.03 -12.00 12.55
CA ASP A 324 -1.68 -11.54 13.90
C ASP A 324 -2.31 -10.18 14.14
N ALA A 325 -3.48 -10.19 14.76
CA ALA A 325 -4.24 -8.99 15.08
C ALA A 325 -3.55 -8.10 16.14
N ALA A 326 -2.49 -8.59 16.80
CA ALA A 326 -1.88 -7.87 17.92
C ALA A 326 -0.79 -6.89 17.49
N THR A 327 -0.09 -7.14 16.38
CA THR A 327 1.05 -6.31 15.96
C THR A 327 0.76 -5.38 14.79
N GLY A 328 -0.31 -5.62 14.04
CA GLY A 328 -0.60 -4.84 12.82
C GLY A 328 0.50 -4.96 11.75
N ASP A 329 1.50 -5.81 11.98
CA ASP A 329 2.62 -6.01 11.09
C ASP A 329 2.16 -6.86 9.90
N ALA A 330 2.21 -6.29 8.76
CA ALA A 330 1.68 -6.84 7.53
C ALA A 330 2.42 -8.12 7.03
N GLU A 331 3.47 -8.52 7.70
CA GLU A 331 4.20 -9.77 7.45
C GLU A 331 3.62 -10.95 8.21
N THR A 332 2.71 -10.71 9.14
CA THR A 332 1.99 -11.75 9.90
C THR A 332 0.84 -12.37 9.13
N ASP A 333 0.53 -11.80 7.97
CA ASP A 333 -0.56 -12.25 7.12
C ASP A 333 -0.02 -13.11 5.98
N PHE A 334 -0.27 -14.43 6.02
CA PHE A 334 0.28 -15.37 5.07
C PHE A 334 -0.57 -16.64 4.90
N LEU A 335 -0.43 -17.23 3.75
CA LEU A 335 -0.93 -18.57 3.45
C LEU A 335 0.12 -19.61 3.86
N GLU A 336 -0.26 -20.57 4.73
CA GLU A 336 0.61 -21.63 5.22
C GLU A 336 0.09 -23.02 4.82
N VAL A 337 0.99 -23.88 4.41
CA VAL A 337 0.70 -25.29 4.12
C VAL A 337 1.78 -26.18 4.72
N ALA A 338 1.37 -27.26 5.40
CA ALA A 338 2.25 -28.26 5.99
C ALA A 338 1.88 -29.66 5.50
N TRP A 339 2.75 -30.27 4.71
CA TRP A 339 2.66 -31.63 4.21
C TRP A 339 3.65 -32.55 4.94
N LEU A 340 3.43 -32.78 6.25
CA LEU A 340 4.38 -33.48 7.11
C LEU A 340 3.88 -34.84 7.57
N ARG A 341 2.56 -35.07 7.62
CA ARG A 341 1.96 -36.27 8.24
C ARG A 341 1.45 -37.31 7.28
N ASP A 342 0.89 -36.91 6.17
CA ASP A 342 0.02 -37.75 5.32
C ASP A 342 0.69 -38.19 4.03
N ARG A 343 2.01 -38.01 3.89
CA ARG A 343 2.75 -38.40 2.71
C ARG A 343 3.53 -39.69 2.92
N PRO A 344 3.53 -40.58 1.92
CA PRO A 344 4.36 -41.80 1.96
C PRO A 344 5.85 -41.38 2.07
N PRO A 345 6.71 -42.27 2.61
CA PRO A 345 8.15 -42.00 2.79
C PRO A 345 8.91 -41.69 1.50
N THR A 346 8.32 -41.98 0.35
CA THR A 346 8.87 -41.74 -1.00
C THR A 346 8.58 -40.34 -1.51
N GLU A 347 7.64 -39.60 -0.89
CA GLU A 347 7.27 -38.25 -1.31
C GLU A 347 7.93 -37.15 -0.47
N THR A 348 8.00 -35.94 -1.02
CA THR A 348 8.55 -34.74 -0.35
C THR A 348 7.72 -34.35 0.86
N THR A 349 8.37 -34.08 1.96
CA THR A 349 7.74 -33.31 3.05
C THR A 349 7.92 -31.84 2.79
N ASP A 350 6.83 -31.12 2.73
CA ASP A 350 6.83 -29.70 2.44
C ASP A 350 6.18 -28.92 3.58
N PHE A 351 6.86 -27.90 4.04
CA PHE A 351 6.27 -26.83 4.82
C PHE A 351 6.55 -25.53 4.11
N TRP A 352 5.52 -24.74 3.81
CA TRP A 352 5.74 -23.46 3.15
C TRP A 352 4.77 -22.37 3.58
N ARG A 353 5.22 -21.13 3.43
CA ARG A 353 4.45 -19.91 3.66
C ARG A 353 4.63 -18.94 2.52
N VAL A 354 3.56 -18.25 2.14
CA VAL A 354 3.59 -17.15 1.17
C VAL A 354 2.76 -15.99 1.69
N SER A 355 3.37 -14.79 1.77
CA SER A 355 2.70 -13.56 2.15
C SER A 355 2.17 -12.82 0.91
N PRO A 356 1.00 -12.17 1.00
CA PRO A 356 0.50 -11.26 -0.04
C PRO A 356 1.46 -10.12 -0.38
N ARG A 357 2.44 -9.85 0.48
CA ARG A 357 3.47 -8.82 0.29
C ARG A 357 4.74 -9.34 -0.40
N GLY A 358 4.70 -10.51 -1.04
CA GLY A 358 5.80 -11.02 -1.83
C GLY A 358 6.93 -11.68 -1.04
N PHE A 359 6.69 -12.13 0.19
CA PHE A 359 7.59 -13.03 0.92
C PHE A 359 7.13 -14.48 0.74
N ALA A 360 8.08 -15.36 0.52
CA ALA A 360 7.82 -16.80 0.48
C ALA A 360 8.95 -17.56 1.16
N SER A 361 8.60 -18.66 1.85
CA SER A 361 9.54 -19.61 2.44
C SER A 361 9.04 -21.02 2.26
N ILE A 362 9.94 -21.92 1.95
CA ILE A 362 9.70 -23.36 1.91
C ILE A 362 10.78 -24.09 2.70
N VAL A 363 10.39 -25.08 3.49
CA VAL A 363 11.29 -25.98 4.22
C VAL A 363 11.00 -27.41 3.78
N ARG A 364 12.07 -28.15 3.43
CA ARG A 364 12.00 -29.50 2.88
C ARG A 364 13.07 -30.41 3.44
N ASP A 365 12.80 -31.71 3.37
CA ASP A 365 13.81 -32.76 3.52
C ASP A 365 14.62 -32.97 2.23
N TYR A 366 15.80 -33.53 2.37
CA TYR A 366 16.62 -33.90 1.20
C TYR A 366 15.98 -35.03 0.39
N THR A 367 15.90 -34.83 -0.91
CA THR A 367 15.41 -35.85 -1.84
C THR A 367 16.23 -37.14 -1.75
N GLU A 368 17.55 -37.00 -1.55
CA GLU A 368 18.50 -38.07 -1.44
C GLU A 368 18.32 -38.96 -0.22
N ASP A 369 17.65 -38.47 0.81
CA ASP A 369 17.39 -39.17 2.07
C ASP A 369 16.08 -39.96 2.06
N ARG A 370 15.32 -39.94 0.95
CA ARG A 370 14.01 -40.61 0.86
C ARG A 370 14.15 -42.10 0.63
N ALA A 371 13.14 -42.86 1.10
CA ALA A 371 13.06 -44.28 0.89
C ALA A 371 13.07 -44.62 -0.61
N GLY A 372 13.95 -45.54 -1.00
CA GLY A 372 14.16 -45.93 -2.39
C GLY A 372 15.22 -45.13 -3.15
N GLN A 373 15.65 -43.98 -2.66
CA GLN A 373 16.70 -43.16 -3.27
C GLN A 373 18.09 -43.43 -2.67
N SER A 374 18.18 -43.82 -1.42
CA SER A 374 19.43 -44.14 -0.76
C SER A 374 19.29 -45.32 0.20
N GLN A 375 20.31 -46.16 0.25
CA GLN A 375 20.43 -47.22 1.27
C GLN A 375 20.85 -46.65 2.63
N GLN A 376 21.46 -45.47 2.65
CA GLN A 376 21.96 -44.77 3.85
C GLN A 376 21.57 -43.28 3.77
N PRO A 377 20.46 -42.86 4.37
CA PRO A 377 20.10 -41.48 4.45
C PRO A 377 21.18 -40.62 5.13
N GLY A 378 21.41 -39.38 4.65
CA GLY A 378 22.39 -38.47 5.20
C GLY A 378 23.84 -38.65 4.68
N THR A 379 24.04 -39.52 3.69
CA THR A 379 25.38 -39.75 3.14
C THR A 379 25.66 -39.12 1.78
N ARG A 380 24.61 -38.69 1.07
CA ARG A 380 24.72 -38.18 -0.30
C ARG A 380 24.15 -36.78 -0.43
N PHE A 381 24.70 -36.02 -1.37
CA PHE A 381 24.21 -34.69 -1.74
C PHE A 381 24.40 -34.50 -3.26
N SER A 382 23.31 -34.23 -3.96
CA SER A 382 23.36 -34.12 -5.43
C SER A 382 23.41 -32.63 -5.88
N PRO A 383 24.45 -32.23 -6.64
CA PRO A 383 24.47 -30.90 -7.25
C PRO A 383 23.28 -30.64 -8.20
N ASN A 384 22.78 -31.67 -8.89
CA ASN A 384 21.65 -31.55 -9.80
C ASN A 384 20.34 -31.26 -9.03
N VAL A 385 20.13 -31.96 -7.91
CA VAL A 385 18.97 -31.73 -7.04
C VAL A 385 19.06 -30.31 -6.43
N LEU A 386 20.22 -29.92 -5.92
CA LEU A 386 20.48 -28.58 -5.42
C LEU A 386 20.13 -27.49 -6.45
N ALA A 387 20.64 -27.65 -7.68
CA ALA A 387 20.38 -26.70 -8.76
C ALA A 387 18.90 -26.58 -9.08
N ARG A 388 18.21 -27.74 -9.18
CA ARG A 388 16.77 -27.80 -9.48
C ARG A 388 15.93 -27.14 -8.40
N GLU A 389 16.21 -27.40 -7.13
CA GLU A 389 15.46 -26.82 -6.01
C GLU A 389 15.64 -25.29 -5.93
N ILE A 390 16.89 -24.81 -6.10
CA ILE A 390 17.14 -23.36 -6.15
C ILE A 390 16.49 -22.74 -7.41
N ALA A 391 16.54 -23.42 -8.56
CA ALA A 391 15.92 -22.93 -9.78
C ALA A 391 14.38 -22.86 -9.64
N GLN A 392 13.73 -23.80 -8.97
CA GLN A 392 12.30 -23.73 -8.68
C GLN A 392 11.97 -22.49 -7.84
N LEU A 393 12.75 -22.19 -6.79
CA LEU A 393 12.58 -20.99 -5.98
C LEU A 393 12.73 -19.72 -6.81
N VAL A 394 13.82 -19.61 -7.58
CA VAL A 394 14.14 -18.42 -8.38
C VAL A 394 13.11 -18.19 -9.50
N CYS A 395 12.70 -19.26 -10.18
CA CYS A 395 11.68 -19.20 -11.23
C CYS A 395 10.28 -18.88 -10.65
N HIS A 396 9.96 -19.41 -9.47
CA HIS A 396 8.72 -19.06 -8.78
C HIS A 396 8.71 -17.58 -8.39
N ALA A 397 9.80 -17.07 -7.80
CA ALA A 397 9.95 -15.64 -7.50
C ALA A 397 9.79 -14.78 -8.76
N ARG A 398 10.44 -15.16 -9.89
CA ARG A 398 10.32 -14.50 -11.19
C ARG A 398 8.88 -14.47 -11.70
N ALA A 399 8.17 -15.58 -11.61
CA ALA A 399 6.81 -15.70 -12.09
C ALA A 399 5.83 -14.88 -11.21
N LEU A 400 6.03 -14.92 -9.89
CA LEU A 400 5.21 -14.14 -8.96
C LEU A 400 5.48 -12.63 -9.04
N LEU A 401 6.71 -12.23 -9.34
CA LEU A 401 7.13 -10.83 -9.48
C LEU A 401 6.26 -10.03 -10.47
N ARG A 402 5.70 -10.69 -11.50
CA ARG A 402 4.85 -10.05 -12.51
C ARG A 402 3.55 -9.45 -11.97
N PHE A 403 3.13 -9.86 -10.78
CA PHE A 403 1.93 -9.40 -10.12
C PHE A 403 2.16 -8.26 -9.14
N PHE A 404 3.41 -7.78 -9.04
CA PHE A 404 3.80 -6.64 -8.22
C PHE A 404 4.38 -5.53 -9.10
N ALA A 405 3.90 -4.31 -8.94
CA ALA A 405 4.43 -3.17 -9.67
C ALA A 405 5.73 -2.64 -9.03
N GLY A 406 6.68 -2.23 -9.87
CA GLY A 406 7.82 -1.42 -9.46
C GLY A 406 8.77 -2.05 -8.45
N VAL A 407 8.93 -3.37 -8.42
CA VAL A 407 9.88 -4.05 -7.54
C VAL A 407 11.32 -3.83 -8.04
N PRO A 408 12.19 -3.09 -7.31
CA PRO A 408 13.56 -2.84 -7.76
C PRO A 408 14.49 -4.02 -7.47
N ARG A 409 14.31 -4.70 -6.33
CA ARG A 409 15.23 -5.74 -5.84
C ARG A 409 14.47 -6.93 -5.25
N VAL A 410 15.13 -8.08 -5.31
CA VAL A 410 14.71 -9.32 -4.67
C VAL A 410 15.85 -9.80 -3.77
N SER A 411 15.51 -10.14 -2.53
CA SER A 411 16.42 -10.83 -1.61
C SER A 411 16.09 -12.32 -1.57
N LEU A 412 17.13 -13.14 -1.54
CA LEU A 412 17.04 -14.58 -1.38
C LEU A 412 17.83 -14.97 -0.12
N ARG A 413 17.30 -15.92 0.65
CA ARG A 413 17.94 -16.51 1.82
C ARG A 413 17.71 -18.01 1.77
N CYS A 414 18.80 -18.76 1.68
CA CYS A 414 18.79 -20.20 1.51
C CYS A 414 19.71 -20.83 2.58
N GLU A 415 19.24 -21.84 3.27
CA GLU A 415 19.91 -22.40 4.43
C GLU A 415 19.77 -23.93 4.44
N TRP A 416 20.85 -24.63 4.71
CA TRP A 416 20.97 -26.09 4.71
C TRP A 416 21.52 -26.58 6.04
N TRP A 417 20.93 -27.63 6.60
CA TRP A 417 21.34 -28.30 7.83
C TRP A 417 21.53 -29.79 7.59
N GLY A 418 22.44 -30.43 8.33
CA GLY A 418 22.76 -31.85 8.21
C GLY A 418 23.61 -32.16 6.98
N LEU A 419 24.56 -31.27 6.65
CA LEU A 419 25.50 -31.47 5.54
C LEU A 419 26.70 -32.33 5.93
N ALA A 420 27.12 -32.29 7.20
CA ALA A 420 28.30 -33.01 7.67
C ALA A 420 28.24 -34.51 7.34
N GLY A 421 29.31 -35.03 6.81
CA GLY A 421 29.44 -36.45 6.44
C GLY A 421 28.81 -36.82 5.11
N ARG A 422 28.13 -35.90 4.41
CA ARG A 422 27.61 -36.14 3.06
C ARG A 422 28.70 -36.03 2.02
N GLU A 423 28.61 -36.88 0.97
CA GLU A 423 29.47 -36.82 -0.21
C GLU A 423 28.69 -36.30 -1.41
N LEU A 424 29.35 -35.55 -2.30
CA LEU A 424 28.76 -35.16 -3.58
C LEU A 424 28.54 -36.42 -4.43
N PHE A 425 27.35 -36.54 -4.98
CA PHE A 425 26.95 -37.70 -5.80
C PHE A 425 26.06 -37.22 -6.96
N ASP A 426 26.39 -37.68 -8.15
CA ASP A 426 25.55 -37.53 -9.33
C ASP A 426 24.87 -38.87 -9.64
N PRO A 427 23.54 -38.99 -9.49
CA PRO A 427 22.82 -40.22 -9.74
C PRO A 427 22.79 -40.63 -11.21
N GLU A 428 22.96 -39.67 -12.14
CA GLU A 428 22.91 -39.96 -13.60
C GLU A 428 24.20 -40.59 -14.12
N THR A 429 25.32 -40.07 -13.66
CA THR A 429 26.66 -40.53 -14.09
C THR A 429 27.26 -41.57 -13.14
N GLY A 430 26.71 -41.69 -11.93
CA GLY A 430 27.28 -42.51 -10.86
C GLY A 430 28.56 -41.92 -10.27
N TRP A 431 28.91 -40.67 -10.65
CA TRP A 431 30.07 -39.98 -10.11
C TRP A 431 29.88 -39.64 -8.63
N ALA A 432 30.92 -39.81 -7.83
CA ALA A 432 30.92 -39.42 -6.44
C ALA A 432 32.27 -38.78 -6.09
N ASN A 433 32.22 -37.62 -5.43
CA ASN A 433 33.37 -37.08 -4.74
C ASN A 433 33.44 -37.71 -3.34
N ARG A 434 34.52 -38.39 -3.03
CA ARG A 434 34.70 -39.08 -1.75
C ARG A 434 35.16 -38.19 -0.59
N ASN A 435 35.14 -36.90 -0.78
CA ASN A 435 35.42 -35.91 0.27
C ASN A 435 34.10 -35.55 0.97
N PRO A 436 33.83 -36.05 2.18
CA PRO A 436 32.61 -35.69 2.89
C PRO A 436 32.66 -34.25 3.35
N ALA A 437 31.49 -33.60 3.39
CA ALA A 437 31.36 -32.27 3.96
C ALA A 437 31.80 -32.26 5.43
N VAL A 438 32.56 -31.24 5.80
CA VAL A 438 33.01 -31.02 7.19
C VAL A 438 31.99 -30.16 7.95
N ASP A 439 31.50 -29.13 7.30
CA ASP A 439 30.50 -28.22 7.89
C ASP A 439 29.12 -28.87 7.87
N ASP A 440 28.41 -28.79 8.97
CA ASP A 440 27.04 -29.31 9.08
C ASP A 440 25.97 -28.32 8.55
N HIS A 441 26.34 -27.06 8.45
CA HIS A 441 25.40 -25.98 8.16
C HIS A 441 25.96 -24.98 7.15
N ARG A 442 25.09 -24.53 6.24
CA ARG A 442 25.42 -23.46 5.32
C ARG A 442 24.26 -22.51 5.11
N LEU A 443 24.53 -21.22 5.29
CA LEU A 443 23.63 -20.11 4.99
C LEU A 443 24.18 -19.32 3.80
N VAL A 444 23.29 -19.02 2.85
CA VAL A 444 23.58 -18.16 1.69
C VAL A 444 22.51 -17.06 1.63
N THR A 445 22.95 -15.81 1.58
CA THR A 445 22.09 -14.66 1.34
C THR A 445 22.53 -13.93 0.09
N LEU A 446 21.57 -13.59 -0.77
CA LEU A 446 21.85 -12.91 -2.02
C LEU A 446 20.77 -11.84 -2.26
N GLN A 447 21.21 -10.65 -2.68
CA GLN A 447 20.29 -9.60 -3.11
C GLN A 447 20.61 -9.23 -4.55
N VAL A 448 19.60 -9.26 -5.41
CA VAL A 448 19.74 -9.01 -6.85
C VAL A 448 18.71 -7.99 -7.32
N PRO A 449 19.01 -7.22 -8.39
CA PRO A 449 17.98 -6.47 -9.11
C PRO A 449 16.86 -7.42 -9.60
N ALA A 450 15.61 -7.00 -9.54
CA ALA A 450 14.50 -7.82 -10.02
C ALA A 450 14.63 -8.22 -11.49
N ALA A 451 15.21 -7.36 -12.32
CA ALA A 451 15.53 -7.65 -13.71
C ALA A 451 16.45 -8.85 -13.91
N SER A 452 17.37 -9.12 -12.97
CA SER A 452 18.27 -10.27 -13.03
C SER A 452 17.54 -11.60 -12.97
N LEU A 453 16.41 -11.69 -12.25
CA LEU A 453 15.58 -12.91 -12.25
C LEU A 453 14.95 -13.18 -13.61
N ALA A 454 14.60 -12.12 -14.35
CA ALA A 454 13.99 -12.26 -15.68
C ALA A 454 15.02 -12.63 -16.77
N GLN A 455 16.20 -12.03 -16.71
CA GLN A 455 17.19 -12.08 -17.79
C GLN A 455 18.30 -13.11 -17.57
N ALA A 456 18.68 -13.36 -16.32
CA ALA A 456 19.86 -14.13 -15.95
C ALA A 456 19.60 -15.05 -14.74
N TRP A 457 18.44 -15.71 -14.67
CA TRP A 457 18.11 -16.60 -13.55
C TRP A 457 19.15 -17.74 -13.33
N PRO A 458 19.84 -18.30 -14.36
CA PRO A 458 20.86 -19.33 -14.13
C PRO A 458 22.08 -18.80 -13.39
N ASP A 459 22.39 -17.50 -13.59
CA ASP A 459 23.49 -16.82 -12.88
C ASP A 459 23.14 -16.67 -11.39
N VAL A 460 21.87 -16.36 -11.07
CA VAL A 460 21.40 -16.29 -9.69
C VAL A 460 21.48 -17.66 -9.02
N VAL A 461 21.05 -18.72 -9.70
CA VAL A 461 21.16 -20.10 -9.21
C VAL A 461 22.61 -20.46 -8.92
N ALA A 462 23.51 -20.24 -9.87
CA ALA A 462 24.95 -20.54 -9.71
C ALA A 462 25.58 -19.77 -8.54
N GLN A 463 25.21 -18.51 -8.34
CA GLN A 463 25.68 -17.70 -7.21
C GLN A 463 25.25 -18.26 -5.84
N ILE A 464 24.03 -18.84 -5.75
CA ILE A 464 23.56 -19.48 -4.52
C ILE A 464 24.21 -20.85 -4.31
N MET A 465 24.44 -21.63 -5.39
CA MET A 465 25.03 -22.96 -5.33
C MET A 465 26.50 -22.92 -4.89
N ALA A 466 27.28 -21.98 -5.43
CA ALA A 466 28.73 -21.96 -5.25
C ALA A 466 29.19 -22.02 -3.79
N PRO A 467 28.64 -21.22 -2.83
CA PRO A 467 29.01 -21.34 -1.42
C PRO A 467 28.64 -22.68 -0.77
N VAL A 468 27.57 -23.34 -1.26
CA VAL A 468 27.13 -24.65 -0.74
C VAL A 468 28.08 -25.75 -1.23
N LEU A 469 28.44 -25.75 -2.50
CA LEU A 469 29.34 -26.74 -3.09
C LEU A 469 30.77 -26.66 -2.50
N ARG A 470 31.22 -25.47 -2.11
CA ARG A 470 32.53 -25.28 -1.45
C ARG A 470 32.65 -25.96 -0.07
N VAL A 471 31.53 -26.36 0.55
CA VAL A 471 31.53 -27.17 1.79
C VAL A 471 32.11 -28.55 1.52
N PHE A 472 31.93 -29.04 0.29
CA PHE A 472 32.41 -30.36 -0.14
C PHE A 472 33.79 -30.29 -0.85
N GLU A 473 33.95 -29.29 -1.71
CA GLU A 473 35.17 -29.08 -2.47
C GLU A 473 35.42 -27.57 -2.72
N PRO A 474 36.52 -27.02 -2.14
CA PRO A 474 36.76 -25.58 -2.19
C PRO A 474 36.88 -24.98 -3.60
N ASP A 475 37.36 -25.76 -4.54
CA ASP A 475 37.62 -25.33 -5.93
C ASP A 475 36.47 -25.69 -6.89
N LEU A 476 35.42 -26.35 -6.41
CA LEU A 476 34.29 -26.74 -7.25
C LEU A 476 33.45 -25.51 -7.59
N ALA A 477 33.44 -25.14 -8.85
CA ALA A 477 32.63 -24.04 -9.36
C ALA A 477 31.78 -24.53 -10.54
N LEU A 478 30.49 -24.75 -10.27
CA LEU A 478 29.49 -25.04 -11.31
C LEU A 478 28.87 -23.68 -11.72
N GLY A 479 29.25 -23.20 -12.90
CA GLY A 479 28.82 -21.87 -13.39
C GLY A 479 27.43 -21.88 -14.03
N PRO A 480 26.98 -20.70 -14.52
CA PRO A 480 25.64 -20.54 -15.14
C PRO A 480 25.46 -21.44 -16.36
N ASP A 481 26.50 -21.71 -17.12
CA ASP A 481 26.40 -22.58 -18.31
C ASP A 481 26.11 -24.04 -17.91
N TRP A 482 26.69 -24.51 -16.81
CA TRP A 482 26.36 -25.81 -16.26
C TRP A 482 24.88 -25.84 -15.81
N VAL A 483 24.38 -24.80 -15.13
CA VAL A 483 22.97 -24.69 -14.73
C VAL A 483 22.05 -24.71 -15.96
N ARG A 484 22.41 -24.01 -17.03
CA ARG A 484 21.64 -24.04 -18.30
C ARG A 484 21.64 -25.43 -18.93
N ALA A 485 22.78 -26.11 -18.95
CA ALA A 485 22.87 -27.47 -19.46
C ALA A 485 22.00 -28.47 -18.65
N GLN A 486 22.02 -28.33 -17.31
CA GLN A 486 21.17 -29.14 -16.44
C GLN A 486 19.69 -28.83 -16.63
N SER A 487 19.31 -27.57 -16.79
CA SER A 487 17.92 -27.19 -16.99
C SER A 487 17.32 -27.79 -18.27
N ALA A 488 18.12 -27.95 -19.33
CA ALA A 488 17.69 -28.65 -20.55
C ALA A 488 17.42 -30.14 -20.30
N GLN A 489 18.12 -30.75 -19.32
CA GLN A 489 17.92 -32.15 -18.94
C GLN A 489 16.70 -32.32 -18.01
N TRP A 490 16.36 -31.28 -17.21
CA TRP A 490 15.10 -31.31 -16.43
C TRP A 490 13.88 -31.44 -17.34
N ASP A 491 14.01 -31.06 -18.60
CA ASP A 491 13.05 -31.34 -19.66
C ASP A 491 13.15 -32.79 -20.18
N ALA A 492 14.23 -33.58 -19.91
CA ALA A 492 14.53 -34.85 -20.53
C ALA A 492 14.27 -36.13 -19.68
N ILE A 493 13.98 -36.02 -18.36
CA ILE A 493 13.74 -37.19 -17.46
C ILE A 493 12.25 -37.45 -17.24
#